data_c5bafd981e063aa9527bd13754f944dd
#
_entry.id   c5bafd981e063aa9527bd13754f944dd
#
_cell.length_a   1.000
_cell.length_b   1.000
_cell.length_c   1.000
_cell.angle_alpha   90.00
_cell.angle_beta   90.00
_cell.angle_gamma   90.00
#
_symmetry.space_group_name_H-M   'P 1'
#
loop_
_entity.id
_entity.type
_entity.pdbx_description
1 polymer ?
#
loop_
_entity_poly.entity_id
_entity_poly.type
_entity_poly.pdbx_seq_one_letter_code
_entity_poly.pdbx_strand_id
1 'polypeptide(L)'
;MMNLSALKVDPEFQGKIPPLTFEELNQLEANILRDGRIINPIIVWQGLIVDGHNRYTIAKKHPEIPFTVHEKEFASRYEAIIWICKNQLGRRNLTPEQKKY
;
A
#
# COMPACT_ATOMS: atom_id res chain seq x y z
N MET A 1 15.34 10.37 7.56
CA MET A 1 14.09 9.61 7.66
C MET A 1 12.97 10.35 6.96
N MET A 2 12.23 9.63 6.12
CA MET A 2 11.10 10.22 5.41
C MET A 2 9.88 10.24 6.32
N ASN A 3 9.15 11.36 6.34
CA ASN A 3 7.94 11.45 7.13
C ASN A 3 6.72 11.48 6.19
N LEU A 4 5.54 11.44 6.79
CA LEU A 4 4.31 11.35 6.00
C LEU A 4 4.13 12.50 5.05
N SER A 5 4.57 13.69 5.44
CA SER A 5 4.37 14.87 4.60
C SER A 5 5.26 14.86 3.36
N ALA A 6 6.29 14.02 3.33
CA ALA A 6 7.15 13.88 2.16
C ALA A 6 6.59 12.95 1.11
N LEU A 7 5.56 12.18 1.46
CA LEU A 7 4.94 11.23 0.55
C LEU A 7 3.73 11.87 -0.12
N LYS A 8 3.51 11.51 -1.38
CA LYS A 8 2.39 12.03 -2.14
C LYS A 8 1.61 10.90 -2.77
N VAL A 9 0.30 11.07 -2.84
CA VAL A 9 -0.57 10.13 -3.53
C VAL A 9 -0.65 10.55 -4.99
N ASP A 10 -0.35 9.61 -5.88
CA ASP A 10 -0.50 9.82 -7.31
C ASP A 10 -1.83 9.22 -7.73
N PRO A 11 -2.76 10.00 -8.28
CA PRO A 11 -4.10 9.48 -8.61
C PRO A 11 -4.07 8.34 -9.60
N GLU A 12 -3.13 8.35 -10.54
CA GLU A 12 -3.03 7.27 -11.52
C GLU A 12 -2.61 5.98 -10.84
N PHE A 13 -1.59 6.05 -9.98
CA PHE A 13 -1.14 4.86 -9.26
C PHE A 13 -2.24 4.35 -8.32
N GLN A 14 -2.87 5.26 -7.60
CA GLN A 14 -3.95 4.87 -6.70
C GLN A 14 -5.10 4.24 -7.44
N GLY A 15 -5.41 4.77 -8.61
CA GLY A 15 -6.53 4.28 -9.41
C GLY A 15 -6.32 2.89 -9.98
N LYS A 16 -5.08 2.39 -10.00
CA LYS A 16 -4.82 1.02 -10.46
C LYS A 16 -5.07 -0.02 -9.38
N ILE A 17 -5.34 0.41 -8.17
CA ILE A 17 -5.54 -0.48 -7.04
C ILE A 17 -7.00 -0.45 -6.66
N PRO A 18 -7.69 -1.60 -6.67
CA PRO A 18 -9.11 -1.62 -6.28
C PRO A 18 -9.26 -1.15 -4.84
N PRO A 19 -10.25 -0.32 -4.55
CA PRO A 19 -10.45 0.13 -3.18
C PRO A 19 -10.91 -1.00 -2.28
N LEU A 20 -10.55 -0.92 -1.02
CA LEU A 20 -11.07 -1.84 -0.02
C LEU A 20 -12.50 -1.45 0.31
N THR A 21 -13.30 -2.44 0.67
CA THR A 21 -14.60 -2.16 1.23
C THR A 21 -14.44 -1.49 2.59
N PHE A 22 -15.51 -0.87 3.06
CA PHE A 22 -15.48 -0.25 4.37
C PHE A 22 -15.11 -1.27 5.46
N GLU A 23 -15.65 -2.47 5.37
CA GLU A 23 -15.34 -3.51 6.33
C GLU A 23 -13.88 -3.94 6.27
N GLU A 24 -13.35 -4.09 5.06
CA GLU A 24 -11.95 -4.47 4.88
C GLU A 24 -11.02 -3.40 5.43
N LEU A 25 -11.36 -2.14 5.19
CA LEU A 25 -10.53 -1.04 5.69
C LEU A 25 -10.56 -0.98 7.21
N ASN A 26 -11.74 -1.16 7.81
CA ASN A 26 -11.87 -1.20 9.26
C ASN A 26 -11.07 -2.34 9.86
N GLN A 27 -11.09 -3.51 9.21
CA GLN A 27 -10.35 -4.66 9.69
C GLN A 27 -8.84 -4.40 9.61
N LEU A 28 -8.40 -3.79 8.52
CA LEU A 28 -7.00 -3.44 8.37
C LEU A 28 -6.55 -2.48 9.48
N GLU A 29 -7.36 -1.46 9.74
CA GLU A 29 -7.05 -0.50 10.78
C GLU A 29 -7.01 -1.17 12.15
N ALA A 30 -7.97 -2.04 12.43
CA ALA A 30 -7.99 -2.75 13.69
C ALA A 30 -6.76 -3.62 13.88
N ASN A 31 -6.33 -4.29 12.81
CA ASN A 31 -5.13 -5.12 12.87
C ASN A 31 -3.88 -4.29 13.14
N ILE A 32 -3.78 -3.13 12.51
CA ILE A 32 -2.64 -2.25 12.69
C ILE A 32 -2.61 -1.72 14.13
N LEU A 33 -3.77 -1.33 14.66
CA LEU A 33 -3.84 -0.83 16.03
C LEU A 33 -3.49 -1.92 17.05
N ARG A 34 -3.93 -3.15 16.77
CA ARG A 34 -3.59 -4.27 17.64
C ARG A 34 -2.10 -4.56 17.63
N ASP A 35 -1.47 -4.51 16.46
CA ASP A 35 -0.05 -4.78 16.33
C ASP A 35 0.81 -3.62 16.81
N GLY A 36 0.26 -2.42 16.87
CA GLY A 36 0.98 -1.23 17.29
C GLY A 36 1.93 -0.69 16.25
N ARG A 37 1.90 -1.21 15.04
CA ARG A 37 2.78 -0.76 13.96
C ARG A 37 2.22 -1.25 12.63
N ILE A 38 2.69 -0.61 11.56
CA ILE A 38 2.38 -1.05 10.21
C ILE A 38 3.53 -1.96 9.77
N ILE A 39 3.25 -3.24 9.64
CA ILE A 39 4.28 -4.25 9.41
C ILE A 39 4.83 -4.19 8.00
N ASN A 40 3.95 -4.11 7.01
CA ASN A 40 4.37 -4.07 5.61
C ASN A 40 4.75 -2.65 5.22
N PRO A 41 5.88 -2.47 4.52
CA PRO A 41 6.31 -1.11 4.16
C PRO A 41 5.41 -0.49 3.11
N ILE A 42 5.41 0.83 3.10
CA ILE A 42 4.79 1.61 2.03
C ILE A 42 5.83 1.70 0.92
N ILE A 43 5.46 1.27 -0.28
CA ILE A 43 6.38 1.27 -1.41
C ILE A 43 6.23 2.59 -2.15
N VAL A 44 7.36 3.27 -2.39
CA VAL A 44 7.34 4.57 -3.04
C VAL A 44 8.32 4.61 -4.21
N TRP A 45 8.06 5.50 -5.15
CA TRP A 45 8.93 5.81 -6.26
C TRP A 45 8.93 7.32 -6.45
N GLN A 46 10.12 7.92 -6.27
CA GLN A 46 10.28 9.38 -6.40
C GLN A 46 9.29 10.15 -5.53
N GLY A 47 9.06 9.67 -4.32
CA GLY A 47 8.16 10.31 -3.38
C GLY A 47 6.68 10.02 -3.61
N LEU A 48 6.35 9.27 -4.66
CA LEU A 48 4.96 8.92 -4.97
C LEU A 48 4.67 7.52 -4.42
N ILE A 49 3.53 7.37 -3.80
CA ILE A 49 3.14 6.08 -3.24
C ILE A 49 2.73 5.15 -4.37
N VAL A 50 3.41 4.00 -4.44
CA VAL A 50 3.14 2.98 -5.45
C VAL A 50 2.29 1.86 -4.86
N ASP A 51 2.57 1.47 -3.62
CA ASP A 51 1.80 0.44 -2.93
C ASP A 51 1.66 0.84 -1.48
N GLY A 52 0.52 0.51 -0.88
CA GLY A 52 0.28 0.80 0.52
C GLY A 52 -0.57 2.04 0.73
N HIS A 53 -1.41 2.42 -0.23
CA HIS A 53 -2.25 3.61 -0.10
C HIS A 53 -3.16 3.53 1.12
N ASN A 54 -3.72 2.35 1.40
CA ASN A 54 -4.58 2.19 2.56
C ASN A 54 -3.79 2.29 3.86
N ARG A 55 -2.59 1.72 3.88
CA ARG A 55 -1.70 1.83 5.04
C ARG A 55 -1.29 3.28 5.28
N TYR A 56 -1.03 4.00 4.20
CA TYR A 56 -0.70 5.42 4.29
C TYR A 56 -1.85 6.22 4.90
N THR A 57 -3.07 5.92 4.46
CA THR A 57 -4.25 6.60 5.00
C THR A 57 -4.39 6.35 6.50
N ILE A 58 -4.17 5.11 6.92
CA ILE A 58 -4.24 4.76 8.33
C ILE A 58 -3.11 5.42 9.12
N ALA A 59 -1.90 5.47 8.55
CA ALA A 59 -0.77 6.11 9.20
C ALA A 59 -1.02 7.60 9.42
N LYS A 60 -1.67 8.26 8.48
CA LYS A 60 -2.01 9.67 8.64
C LYS A 60 -3.01 9.88 9.76
N LYS A 61 -3.90 8.92 9.93
CA LYS A 61 -4.93 8.98 10.95
C LYS A 61 -4.36 8.71 12.33
N HIS A 62 -3.29 7.94 12.39
CA HIS A 62 -2.66 7.53 13.66
C HIS A 62 -1.17 7.84 13.61
N PRO A 63 -0.79 9.11 13.76
CA PRO A 63 0.63 9.51 13.59
C PRO A 63 1.58 8.86 14.59
N GLU A 64 1.06 8.34 15.70
CA GLU A 64 1.88 7.68 16.70
C GLU A 64 2.33 6.28 16.28
N ILE A 65 1.72 5.71 15.24
CA ILE A 65 2.02 4.34 14.82
C ILE A 65 3.21 4.35 13.86
N PRO A 66 4.28 3.61 14.19
CA PRO A 66 5.44 3.56 13.30
C PRO A 66 5.16 2.81 12.01
N PHE A 67 5.82 3.24 10.96
CA PHE A 67 5.73 2.60 9.66
C PHE A 67 7.08 2.72 8.97
N THR A 68 7.27 1.90 7.92
CA THR A 68 8.50 1.96 7.12
C THR A 68 8.15 2.26 5.68
N VAL A 69 9.13 2.84 5.00
CA VAL A 69 9.01 3.18 3.59
C VAL A 69 10.12 2.44 2.84
N HIS A 70 9.76 1.82 1.75
CA HIS A 70 10.73 1.16 0.88
C HIS A 70 10.69 1.85 -0.47
N GLU A 71 11.83 2.42 -0.86
CA GLU A 71 11.94 3.10 -2.14
C GLU A 71 12.31 2.09 -3.20
N LYS A 72 11.54 2.07 -4.27
CA LYS A 72 11.75 1.11 -5.35
C LYS A 72 12.04 1.88 -6.63
N GLU A 73 12.98 1.36 -7.41
CA GLU A 73 13.37 2.01 -8.66
C GLU A 73 12.57 1.47 -9.82
N PHE A 74 12.14 2.37 -10.68
CA PHE A 74 11.50 2.04 -11.94
C PHE A 74 12.10 2.92 -13.02
N ALA A 75 12.21 2.39 -14.22
CA ALA A 75 12.76 3.17 -15.34
C ALA A 75 11.81 4.27 -15.78
N SER A 76 10.51 4.08 -15.55
CA SER A 76 9.50 5.05 -16.01
C SER A 76 8.23 4.85 -15.20
N ARG A 77 7.33 5.82 -15.32
CA ARG A 77 6.00 5.72 -14.73
C ARG A 77 5.26 4.50 -15.26
N TYR A 78 5.44 4.21 -16.54
CA TYR A 78 4.80 3.06 -17.17
C TYR A 78 5.21 1.75 -16.48
N GLU A 79 6.50 1.61 -16.18
CA GLU A 79 6.98 0.41 -15.50
C GLU A 79 6.42 0.29 -14.10
N ALA A 80 6.28 1.43 -13.42
CA ALA A 80 5.67 1.44 -12.09
C ALA A 80 4.23 0.94 -12.17
N ILE A 81 3.49 1.39 -13.18
CA ILE A 81 2.10 0.97 -13.35
C ILE A 81 2.01 -0.53 -13.63
N ILE A 82 2.89 -1.04 -14.48
CA ILE A 82 2.93 -2.47 -14.76
C ILE A 82 3.19 -3.26 -13.48
N TRP A 83 4.12 -2.79 -12.68
CA TRP A 83 4.44 -3.46 -11.41
C TRP A 83 3.23 -3.48 -10.48
N ILE A 84 2.51 -2.35 -10.39
CA ILE A 84 1.33 -2.26 -9.54
C ILE A 84 0.30 -3.30 -9.98
N CYS A 85 0.03 -3.37 -11.29
CA CYS A 85 -0.97 -4.31 -11.81
C CYS A 85 -0.57 -5.75 -11.55
N LYS A 86 0.70 -6.09 -11.77
CA LYS A 86 1.17 -7.44 -11.51
C LYS A 86 1.09 -7.80 -10.04
N ASN A 87 1.42 -6.84 -9.18
CA ASN A 87 1.40 -7.05 -7.76
C ASN A 87 -0.03 -7.33 -7.26
N GLN A 88 -1.00 -6.60 -7.79
CA GLN A 88 -2.39 -6.82 -7.43
C GLN A 88 -2.90 -8.19 -7.89
N LEU A 89 -2.54 -8.58 -9.11
CA LEU A 89 -2.94 -9.88 -9.62
C LEU A 89 -2.36 -11.00 -8.78
N GLY A 90 -1.09 -10.88 -8.39
CA GLY A 90 -0.46 -11.88 -7.55
C GLY A 90 -1.15 -12.03 -6.23
N ARG A 91 -1.53 -10.93 -5.61
CA ARG A 91 -2.22 -10.98 -4.33
C ARG A 91 -3.57 -11.67 -4.44
N ARG A 92 -4.32 -11.34 -5.49
CA ARG A 92 -5.65 -11.91 -5.67
C ARG A 92 -5.58 -13.40 -5.94
N ASN A 93 -4.55 -13.83 -6.64
CA ASN A 93 -4.40 -15.23 -6.99
C ASN A 93 -3.85 -16.06 -5.85
N LEU A 94 -3.51 -15.44 -4.74
CA LEU A 94 -2.91 -16.15 -3.62
C LEU A 94 -3.89 -16.53 -2.52
N THR A 95 -5.17 -16.27 -2.70
CA THR A 95 -6.13 -16.68 -1.69
C THR A 95 -6.19 -18.19 -1.65
N PRO A 96 -6.31 -18.76 -0.46
CA PRO A 96 -6.27 -20.23 -0.33
C PRO A 96 -7.32 -20.93 -1.15
N GLU A 97 -8.52 -20.40 -1.19
CA GLU A 97 -9.59 -21.02 -1.94
C GLU A 97 -9.27 -21.07 -3.40
N GLN A 98 -8.60 -20.06 -3.89
CA GLN A 98 -8.26 -19.99 -5.29
C GLN A 98 -7.09 -20.84 -5.64
N LYS A 99 -6.19 -21.04 -4.71
CA LYS A 99 -4.99 -21.80 -4.97
C LYS A 99 -5.23 -23.29 -5.06
N LYS A 100 -6.36 -23.70 -4.63
CA LYS A 100 -6.68 -25.13 -4.65
C LYS A 100 -7.16 -25.60 -5.98
N TYR A 101 -7.39 -24.75 -6.82
CA TYR A 101 -7.98 -25.10 -8.08
C TYR A 101 -7.05 -25.12 -9.18
#